data_b3fcefb292462faaa4b26e242c3f1f9e
#
_entry.id   b3fcefb292462faaa4b26e242c3f1f9e
#
_cell.length_a   1.000
_cell.length_b   1.000
_cell.length_c   1.000
_cell.angle_alpha   90.00
_cell.angle_beta   90.00
_cell.angle_gamma   90.00
#
_symmetry.space_group_name_H-M   'P 1'
#
loop_
_entity.id
_entity.type
_entity.pdbx_description
1 polymer ?
#
loop_
_entity_poly.entity_id
_entity_poly.type
_entity_poly.pdbx_seq_one_letter_code
_entity_poly.pdbx_strand_id
1 'polypeptide(L)'
;METTYTGFYARFDTPSKKDAAVLLGADNLVGDLFDVEFVTEEGTAVAWMVNRFGNRVAFFDADTTRRLRVLHARDWKIKALLSFVAFTDSPEPGEYWGEAAVLCFSPEHEQAFNTFADNIAKRLMEGIRPEVDLGEQGVKQILESNGTWSPAKTVPLPTKKPGTVI
;
A
#
# COMPACT_ATOMS: atom_id res chain seq x y z
N MET A 1 -4.29 -5.56 -24.89
CA MET A 1 -3.49 -4.45 -24.29
C MET A 1 -2.54 -5.03 -23.28
N GLU A 2 -1.30 -4.62 -23.33
CA GLU A 2 -0.32 -5.03 -22.34
C GLU A 2 -0.62 -4.37 -20.99
N THR A 3 -0.51 -5.14 -19.91
CA THR A 3 -0.76 -4.63 -18.58
C THR A 3 0.33 -3.63 -18.19
N THR A 4 -0.06 -2.44 -17.77
CA THR A 4 0.85 -1.37 -17.36
C THR A 4 0.64 -0.94 -15.92
N TYR A 5 -0.36 -1.49 -15.25
CA TYR A 5 -0.72 -1.13 -13.89
C TYR A 5 -1.38 -2.30 -13.18
N THR A 6 -1.12 -2.41 -11.89
CA THR A 6 -1.91 -3.22 -10.97
C THR A 6 -1.98 -2.49 -9.62
N GLY A 7 -3.17 -2.47 -9.03
CA GLY A 7 -3.40 -1.88 -7.73
C GLY A 7 -4.22 -2.81 -6.87
N PHE A 8 -3.90 -2.88 -5.61
CA PHE A 8 -4.63 -3.72 -4.67
C PHE A 8 -4.38 -3.25 -3.24
N TYR A 9 -5.30 -3.60 -2.37
CA TYR A 9 -5.10 -3.38 -0.94
C TYR A 9 -4.39 -4.59 -0.35
N ALA A 10 -3.36 -4.34 0.43
CA ALA A 10 -2.56 -5.39 1.05
C ALA A 10 -2.47 -5.18 2.55
N ARG A 11 -2.65 -6.24 3.30
CA ARG A 11 -2.42 -6.23 4.74
C ARG A 11 -0.93 -6.18 5.02
N PHE A 12 -0.57 -5.38 6.02
CA PHE A 12 0.78 -5.40 6.59
C PHE A 12 0.72 -5.72 8.07
N ASP A 13 1.83 -6.20 8.60
CA ASP A 13 2.01 -6.42 10.03
C ASP A 13 3.22 -5.62 10.51
N THR A 14 3.22 -5.25 11.78
CA THR A 14 4.36 -4.56 12.38
C THR A 14 5.20 -5.55 13.18
N PRO A 15 6.54 -5.49 13.07
CA PRO A 15 7.40 -6.46 13.74
C PRO A 15 7.54 -6.24 15.25
N SER A 16 7.26 -5.02 15.72
CA SER A 16 7.43 -4.70 17.14
C SER A 16 6.53 -3.54 17.53
N LYS A 17 6.34 -3.37 18.84
CA LYS A 17 5.62 -2.24 19.40
C LYS A 17 6.29 -0.92 19.04
N LYS A 18 7.61 -0.89 18.95
CA LYS A 18 8.37 0.28 18.55
C LYS A 18 8.01 0.72 17.13
N ASP A 19 7.95 -0.23 16.19
CA ASP A 19 7.61 0.08 14.81
C ASP A 19 6.15 0.51 14.68
N ALA A 20 5.27 -0.11 15.45
CA ALA A 20 3.87 0.32 15.53
C ALA A 20 3.76 1.75 16.03
N ALA A 21 4.55 2.13 17.04
CA ALA A 21 4.57 3.49 17.58
C ALA A 21 5.06 4.50 16.53
N VAL A 22 6.06 4.14 15.72
CA VAL A 22 6.52 4.99 14.62
C VAL A 22 5.40 5.18 13.59
N LEU A 23 4.73 4.10 13.23
CA LEU A 23 3.65 4.13 12.24
C LEU A 23 2.45 4.95 12.73
N LEU A 24 2.17 4.90 14.03
CA LEU A 24 1.06 5.64 14.66
C LEU A 24 1.42 7.05 15.06
N GLY A 25 2.70 7.41 14.98
CA GLY A 25 3.17 8.74 15.35
C GLY A 25 2.70 9.82 14.38
N ALA A 26 2.90 11.08 14.78
CA ALA A 26 2.50 12.24 13.98
C ALA A 26 3.23 12.30 12.62
N ASP A 27 4.29 11.55 12.46
CA ASP A 27 5.10 11.55 11.24
C ASP A 27 4.51 10.66 10.14
N ASN A 28 3.53 9.82 10.47
CA ASN A 28 2.91 8.92 9.50
C ASN A 28 1.39 9.05 9.60
N LEU A 29 0.79 9.55 8.54
CA LEU A 29 -0.64 9.79 8.46
C LEU A 29 -1.27 8.92 7.38
N VAL A 30 -2.57 8.70 7.50
CA VAL A 30 -3.33 8.05 6.44
C VAL A 30 -3.11 8.82 5.12
N GLY A 31 -2.84 8.10 4.06
CA GLY A 31 -2.50 8.68 2.77
C GLY A 31 -1.02 8.90 2.54
N ASP A 32 -0.18 8.77 3.58
CA ASP A 32 1.27 8.92 3.42
C ASP A 32 1.83 7.84 2.50
N LEU A 33 2.85 8.23 1.75
CA LEU A 33 3.54 7.38 0.80
C LEU A 33 4.69 6.64 1.49
N PHE A 34 4.75 5.34 1.23
CA PHE A 34 5.86 4.49 1.67
C PHE A 34 6.52 3.87 0.45
N ASP A 35 7.83 3.76 0.50
CA ASP A 35 8.57 2.95 -0.46
C ASP A 35 8.50 1.49 -0.05
N VAL A 36 8.80 0.60 -0.97
CA VAL A 36 8.84 -0.83 -0.71
C VAL A 36 10.26 -1.33 -0.94
N GLU A 37 10.84 -1.94 0.09
CA GLU A 37 12.20 -2.48 0.05
C GLU A 37 12.13 -3.99 0.28
N PHE A 38 12.87 -4.75 -0.52
CA PHE A 38 12.95 -6.20 -0.36
C PHE A 38 14.19 -6.56 0.44
N VAL A 39 13.97 -7.26 1.54
CA VAL A 39 15.05 -7.69 2.43
C VAL A 39 15.03 -9.21 2.52
N THR A 40 16.18 -9.83 2.35
CA THR A 40 16.30 -11.28 2.49
C THR A 40 16.81 -11.60 3.88
N GLU A 41 16.02 -12.34 4.65
CA GLU A 41 16.37 -12.80 5.98
C GLU A 41 16.25 -14.32 6.00
N GLU A 42 17.33 -15.00 6.41
CA GLU A 42 17.37 -16.47 6.48
C GLU A 42 16.91 -17.14 5.17
N GLY A 43 17.32 -16.57 4.03
CA GLY A 43 16.96 -17.10 2.71
C GLY A 43 15.57 -16.74 2.22
N THR A 44 14.78 -16.02 3.02
CA THR A 44 13.42 -15.63 2.67
C THR A 44 13.36 -14.13 2.43
N ALA A 45 12.82 -13.74 1.27
CA ALA A 45 12.62 -12.33 0.96
C ALA A 45 11.32 -11.84 1.60
N VAL A 46 11.37 -10.62 2.13
CA VAL A 46 10.22 -9.93 2.73
C VAL A 46 10.16 -8.53 2.16
N ALA A 47 8.97 -8.10 1.75
CA ALA A 47 8.75 -6.72 1.29
C ALA A 47 8.38 -5.85 2.49
N TRP A 48 9.15 -4.80 2.70
CA TRP A 48 8.99 -3.86 3.81
C TRP A 48 8.47 -2.53 3.32
N MET A 49 7.59 -1.92 4.11
CA MET A 49 7.18 -0.53 3.93
C MET A 49 8.22 0.35 4.62
N VAL A 50 8.77 1.29 3.86
CA VAL A 50 9.79 2.22 4.36
C VAL A 50 9.23 3.63 4.29
N ASN A 51 9.21 4.33 5.42
CA ASN A 51 8.67 5.69 5.45
C ASN A 51 9.66 6.71 4.85
N ARG A 52 9.23 7.97 4.75
CA ARG A 52 10.05 9.03 4.16
C ARG A 52 11.35 9.32 4.93
N PHE A 53 11.46 8.84 6.17
CA PHE A 53 12.65 8.98 6.99
C PHE A 53 13.61 7.80 6.87
N GLY A 54 13.29 6.82 6.01
CA GLY A 54 14.11 5.64 5.79
C GLY A 54 13.92 4.53 6.80
N ASN A 55 12.86 4.58 7.62
CA ASN A 55 12.58 3.55 8.61
C ASN A 55 11.68 2.46 8.02
N ARG A 56 12.06 1.20 8.26
CA ARG A 56 11.22 0.05 7.97
C ARG A 56 10.19 -0.08 9.08
N VAL A 57 8.92 0.14 8.77
CA VAL A 57 7.87 0.23 9.80
C VAL A 57 6.90 -0.95 9.77
N ALA A 58 6.78 -1.62 8.63
CA ALA A 58 5.82 -2.71 8.46
C ALA A 58 6.28 -3.63 7.33
N PHE A 59 5.73 -4.84 7.29
CA PHE A 59 6.07 -5.80 6.24
C PHE A 59 4.81 -6.50 5.71
N PHE A 60 4.89 -6.93 4.47
CA PHE A 60 3.84 -7.67 3.80
C PHE A 60 4.04 -9.17 3.96
N ASP A 61 2.97 -9.94 3.77
CA ASP A 61 3.04 -11.40 3.83
C ASP A 61 3.80 -12.00 2.63
N ALA A 62 3.99 -13.31 2.68
CA ALA A 62 4.76 -14.02 1.65
C ALA A 62 4.13 -13.93 0.27
N ASP A 63 2.80 -14.01 0.19
CA ASP A 63 2.09 -13.94 -1.10
C ASP A 63 2.21 -12.57 -1.72
N THR A 64 2.01 -11.53 -0.94
CA THR A 64 2.16 -10.13 -1.39
C THR A 64 3.61 -9.88 -1.81
N THR A 65 4.57 -10.32 -1.01
CA THR A 65 5.99 -10.17 -1.32
C THR A 65 6.33 -10.80 -2.68
N ARG A 66 5.86 -12.03 -2.95
CA ARG A 66 6.09 -12.70 -4.22
C ARG A 66 5.53 -11.90 -5.38
N ARG A 67 4.30 -11.42 -5.24
CA ARG A 67 3.64 -10.61 -6.26
C ARG A 67 4.42 -9.35 -6.58
N LEU A 68 4.87 -8.65 -5.56
CA LEU A 68 5.64 -7.41 -5.72
C LEU A 68 7.03 -7.66 -6.33
N ARG A 69 7.67 -8.77 -5.98
CA ARG A 69 8.99 -9.11 -6.53
C ARG A 69 8.94 -9.35 -8.03
N VAL A 70 7.90 -9.98 -8.52
CA VAL A 70 7.73 -10.21 -9.98
C VAL A 70 7.67 -8.87 -10.70
N LEU A 71 6.94 -7.91 -10.15
CA LEU A 71 6.81 -6.58 -10.75
C LEU A 71 8.10 -5.78 -10.63
N HIS A 72 8.76 -5.87 -9.49
CA HIS A 72 10.05 -5.21 -9.26
C HIS A 72 11.12 -5.71 -10.26
N ALA A 73 11.10 -7.01 -10.57
CA ALA A 73 12.02 -7.59 -11.55
C ALA A 73 11.79 -7.05 -12.98
N ARG A 74 10.63 -6.47 -13.24
CA ARG A 74 10.31 -5.80 -14.51
C ARG A 74 10.59 -4.30 -14.47
N ASP A 75 11.29 -3.83 -13.46
CA ASP A 75 11.58 -2.41 -13.21
C ASP A 75 10.32 -1.55 -13.00
N TRP A 76 9.21 -2.16 -12.61
CA TRP A 76 8.00 -1.43 -12.27
C TRP A 76 8.19 -0.66 -10.97
N LYS A 77 7.55 0.50 -10.90
CA LYS A 77 7.52 1.29 -9.67
C LYS A 77 6.45 0.73 -8.74
N ILE A 78 6.76 0.68 -7.45
CA ILE A 78 5.85 0.19 -6.42
C ILE A 78 5.70 1.27 -5.37
N LYS A 79 4.46 1.67 -5.10
CA LYS A 79 4.15 2.67 -4.08
C LYS A 79 3.09 2.11 -3.14
N ALA A 80 3.25 2.35 -1.86
CA ALA A 80 2.27 1.94 -0.85
C ALA A 80 1.75 3.19 -0.13
N LEU A 81 0.44 3.33 -0.08
CA LEU A 81 -0.22 4.44 0.60
C LEU A 81 -0.92 3.90 1.84
N LEU A 82 -0.67 4.50 3.00
CA LEU A 82 -1.29 4.06 4.24
C LEU A 82 -2.80 4.27 4.21
N SER A 83 -3.56 3.18 4.35
CA SER A 83 -5.02 3.23 4.37
C SER A 83 -5.56 3.28 5.79
N PHE A 84 -5.14 2.36 6.64
CA PHE A 84 -5.49 2.39 8.07
C PHE A 84 -4.55 1.51 8.88
N VAL A 85 -4.58 1.74 10.19
CA VAL A 85 -3.91 0.90 11.18
C VAL A 85 -4.96 0.35 12.12
N ALA A 86 -4.91 -0.94 12.40
CA ALA A 86 -5.82 -1.62 13.32
C ALA A 86 -5.11 -1.96 14.63
N PHE A 87 -5.90 -2.14 15.68
CA PHE A 87 -5.40 -2.48 17.01
C PHE A 87 -6.06 -3.74 17.49
N THR A 88 -5.38 -4.47 18.38
CA THR A 88 -5.99 -5.59 19.11
C THR A 88 -6.45 -5.10 20.47
N ASP A 89 -7.37 -5.86 21.11
CA ASP A 89 -7.87 -5.53 22.45
C ASP A 89 -6.77 -5.57 23.52
N SER A 90 -5.80 -6.46 23.34
CA SER A 90 -4.65 -6.62 24.25
C SER A 90 -3.39 -6.67 23.43
N PRO A 91 -2.89 -5.53 22.95
CA PRO A 91 -1.76 -5.51 22.05
C PRO A 91 -0.48 -5.92 22.74
N GLU A 92 0.11 -7.01 22.26
CA GLU A 92 1.48 -7.38 22.56
C GLU A 92 2.42 -6.65 21.59
N PRO A 93 3.71 -6.54 21.89
CA PRO A 93 4.65 -5.94 20.95
C PRO A 93 4.56 -6.61 19.57
N GLY A 94 4.38 -5.82 18.55
CA GLY A 94 4.27 -6.33 17.17
C GLY A 94 2.88 -6.76 16.73
N GLU A 95 1.86 -6.65 17.57
CA GLU A 95 0.50 -7.11 17.24
C GLU A 95 -0.40 -6.05 16.61
N TYR A 96 0.18 -5.05 16.01
CA TYR A 96 -0.57 -4.09 15.21
C TYR A 96 -0.50 -4.52 13.74
N TRP A 97 -1.59 -4.33 13.05
CA TRP A 97 -1.65 -4.59 11.62
C TRP A 97 -2.43 -3.47 10.95
N GLY A 98 -2.36 -3.41 9.66
CA GLY A 98 -3.12 -2.43 8.92
C GLY A 98 -3.18 -2.79 7.45
N GLU A 99 -3.52 -1.81 6.65
CA GLU A 99 -3.68 -1.99 5.23
C GLU A 99 -3.07 -0.82 4.47
N ALA A 100 -2.46 -1.14 3.37
CA ALA A 100 -1.94 -0.15 2.43
C ALA A 100 -2.57 -0.35 1.06
N ALA A 101 -2.83 0.75 0.37
CA ALA A 101 -3.15 0.72 -1.05
C ALA A 101 -1.83 0.61 -1.81
N VAL A 102 -1.60 -0.52 -2.46
CA VAL A 102 -0.36 -0.77 -3.20
C VAL A 102 -0.61 -0.51 -4.67
N LEU A 103 0.16 0.39 -5.24
CA LEU A 103 0.03 0.80 -6.64
C LEU A 103 1.34 0.47 -7.36
N CYS A 104 1.24 -0.36 -8.38
CA CYS A 104 2.39 -0.81 -9.16
C CYS A 104 2.17 -0.46 -10.62
N PHE A 105 3.15 0.17 -11.25
CA PHE A 105 2.98 0.63 -12.62
C PHE A 105 4.30 0.61 -13.39
N SER A 106 4.17 0.51 -14.70
CA SER A 106 5.32 0.51 -15.58
C SER A 106 5.99 1.88 -15.61
N PRO A 107 7.33 1.96 -15.69
CA PRO A 107 8.04 3.24 -15.66
C PRO A 107 7.73 4.18 -16.82
N GLU A 108 7.25 3.66 -17.95
CA GLU A 108 6.86 4.52 -19.08
C GLU A 108 5.67 5.42 -18.78
N HIS A 109 4.86 5.08 -17.81
CA HIS A 109 3.67 5.84 -17.45
C HIS A 109 3.78 6.43 -16.05
N GLU A 110 4.99 6.60 -15.54
CA GLU A 110 5.24 7.05 -14.17
C GLU A 110 4.53 8.35 -13.83
N GLN A 111 4.54 9.34 -14.73
CA GLN A 111 3.93 10.63 -14.47
C GLN A 111 2.42 10.51 -14.23
N ALA A 112 1.73 9.78 -15.10
CA ALA A 112 0.28 9.60 -14.97
C ALA A 112 -0.09 8.88 -13.67
N PHE A 113 0.66 7.81 -13.35
CA PHE A 113 0.35 7.03 -12.14
C PHE A 113 0.80 7.71 -10.86
N ASN A 114 1.81 8.57 -10.89
CA ASN A 114 2.16 9.41 -9.74
C ASN A 114 1.03 10.40 -9.44
N THR A 115 0.44 11.01 -10.45
CA THR A 115 -0.71 11.90 -10.29
C THR A 115 -1.91 11.13 -9.74
N PHE A 116 -2.16 9.94 -10.26
CA PHE A 116 -3.22 9.06 -9.76
C PHE A 116 -2.98 8.68 -8.29
N ALA A 117 -1.74 8.35 -7.92
CA ALA A 117 -1.38 8.02 -6.54
C ALA A 117 -1.67 9.20 -5.60
N ASP A 118 -1.36 10.42 -6.02
CA ASP A 118 -1.68 11.62 -5.24
C ASP A 118 -3.19 11.77 -5.05
N ASN A 119 -3.98 11.48 -6.07
CA ASN A 119 -5.43 11.48 -5.98
C ASN A 119 -5.95 10.45 -4.98
N ILE A 120 -5.42 9.24 -5.05
CA ILE A 120 -5.80 8.18 -4.10
C ILE A 120 -5.42 8.58 -2.68
N ALA A 121 -4.23 9.15 -2.48
CA ALA A 121 -3.79 9.62 -1.16
C ALA A 121 -4.78 10.64 -0.57
N LYS A 122 -5.24 11.60 -1.36
CA LYS A 122 -6.23 12.59 -0.93
C LYS A 122 -7.53 11.94 -0.50
N ARG A 123 -8.00 10.93 -1.24
CA ARG A 123 -9.23 10.20 -0.89
C ARG A 123 -9.07 9.45 0.42
N LEU A 124 -7.94 8.79 0.62
CA LEU A 124 -7.65 8.10 1.87
C LEU A 124 -7.63 9.08 3.05
N MET A 125 -7.04 10.25 2.87
CA MET A 125 -7.00 11.30 3.91
C MET A 125 -8.39 11.81 4.27
N GLU A 126 -9.33 11.76 3.33
CA GLU A 126 -10.73 12.14 3.54
C GLU A 126 -11.56 11.02 4.19
N GLY A 127 -10.94 9.88 4.51
CA GLY A 127 -11.64 8.73 5.08
C GLY A 127 -12.33 7.86 4.05
N ILE A 128 -12.03 8.05 2.78
CA ILE A 128 -12.59 7.25 1.68
C ILE A 128 -11.59 6.14 1.34
N ARG A 129 -12.12 4.96 1.07
CA ARG A 129 -11.30 3.82 0.61
C ARG A 129 -11.64 3.56 -0.85
N PRO A 130 -10.96 4.25 -1.78
CA PRO A 130 -11.29 4.14 -3.20
C PRO A 130 -10.88 2.79 -3.77
N GLU A 131 -11.54 2.37 -4.83
CA GLU A 131 -11.13 1.17 -5.56
C GLU A 131 -9.82 1.44 -6.29
N VAL A 132 -8.84 0.58 -6.11
CA VAL A 132 -7.54 0.68 -6.78
C VAL A 132 -7.24 -0.52 -7.68
N ASP A 133 -8.03 -1.60 -7.56
CA ASP A 133 -7.96 -2.74 -8.46
C ASP A 133 -8.82 -2.44 -9.68
N LEU A 134 -8.22 -1.74 -10.62
CA LEU A 134 -8.89 -1.23 -11.80
C LEU A 134 -8.78 -2.23 -12.95
N GLY A 135 -9.85 -2.36 -13.73
CA GLY A 135 -9.79 -3.12 -14.96
C GLY A 135 -9.08 -2.32 -16.06
N GLU A 136 -8.99 -2.93 -17.22
CA GLU A 136 -8.38 -2.32 -18.41
C GLU A 136 -8.96 -0.94 -18.71
N GLN A 137 -10.28 -0.80 -18.56
CA GLN A 137 -10.98 0.47 -18.80
C GLN A 137 -10.54 1.55 -17.81
N GLY A 138 -10.39 1.21 -16.52
CA GLY A 138 -9.92 2.16 -15.52
C GLY A 138 -8.50 2.62 -15.78
N VAL A 139 -7.62 1.71 -16.16
CA VAL A 139 -6.24 2.03 -16.53
C VAL A 139 -6.21 2.99 -17.73
N LYS A 140 -7.02 2.70 -18.74
CA LYS A 140 -7.15 3.56 -19.90
C LYS A 140 -7.57 4.99 -19.52
N GLN A 141 -8.52 5.12 -18.60
CA GLN A 141 -8.98 6.42 -18.12
C GLN A 141 -7.87 7.19 -17.39
N ILE A 142 -7.05 6.49 -16.62
CA ILE A 142 -5.90 7.12 -15.96
C ILE A 142 -4.92 7.67 -17.00
N LEU A 143 -4.61 6.89 -18.01
CA LEU A 143 -3.65 7.29 -19.03
C LEU A 143 -4.19 8.44 -19.88
N GLU A 144 -5.48 8.42 -20.25
CA GLU A 144 -6.10 9.48 -21.03
C GLU A 144 -6.21 10.80 -20.25
N SER A 145 -6.39 10.73 -18.94
CA SER A 145 -6.53 11.91 -18.09
C SER A 145 -5.20 12.38 -17.49
N ASN A 146 -4.11 11.73 -17.83
CA ASN A 146 -2.79 11.96 -17.24
C ASN A 146 -2.81 11.86 -15.71
N GLY A 147 -3.56 10.88 -15.21
CA GLY A 147 -3.64 10.57 -13.78
C GLY A 147 -4.66 11.38 -12.99
N THR A 148 -5.36 12.32 -13.62
CA THR A 148 -6.37 13.14 -12.90
C THR A 148 -7.66 12.38 -12.62
N TRP A 149 -7.91 11.31 -13.35
CA TRP A 149 -9.09 10.48 -13.13
C TRP A 149 -9.01 9.78 -11.77
N SER A 150 -10.15 9.66 -11.11
CA SER A 150 -10.25 8.97 -9.83
C SER A 150 -11.50 8.10 -9.85
N PRO A 151 -11.45 6.88 -9.30
CA PRO A 151 -12.61 6.01 -9.27
C PRO A 151 -13.70 6.58 -8.37
N ALA A 152 -14.94 6.49 -8.84
CA ALA A 152 -16.11 6.89 -8.06
C ALA A 152 -16.50 5.81 -7.04
N LYS A 153 -16.10 4.56 -7.28
CA LYS A 153 -16.42 3.43 -6.40
C LYS A 153 -15.53 3.43 -5.18
N THR A 154 -16.13 3.03 -4.06
CA THR A 154 -15.39 2.75 -2.84
C THR A 154 -15.39 1.25 -2.59
N VAL A 155 -14.41 0.75 -1.84
CA VAL A 155 -14.37 -0.65 -1.42
C VAL A 155 -14.70 -0.75 0.07
N PRO A 156 -15.30 -1.87 0.52
CA PRO A 156 -15.60 -2.04 1.93
C PRO A 156 -14.33 -2.24 2.74
N LEU A 157 -14.39 -1.89 4.02
CA LEU A 157 -13.31 -2.22 4.95
C LEU A 157 -13.19 -3.74 5.05
N PRO A 158 -11.96 -4.25 5.29
CA PRO A 158 -11.76 -5.69 5.45
C PRO A 158 -12.57 -6.24 6.62
N THR A 159 -12.93 -7.53 6.52
CA THR A 159 -13.59 -8.22 7.61
C THR A 159 -12.66 -8.30 8.81
N LYS A 160 -13.20 -7.96 9.96
CA LYS A 160 -12.51 -8.02 11.23
C LYS A 160 -12.11 -9.45 11.57
N LYS A 161 -10.86 -9.68 11.91
CA LYS A 161 -10.39 -10.98 12.39
C LYS A 161 -10.75 -11.15 13.86
N PRO A 162 -10.94 -12.40 14.34
CA PRO A 162 -11.16 -12.64 15.77
C PRO A 162 -10.07 -11.99 16.62
N GLY A 163 -10.46 -11.29 17.68
CA GLY A 163 -9.54 -10.60 18.57
C GLY A 163 -8.98 -9.28 18.05
N THR A 164 -9.43 -8.83 16.88
CA THR A 164 -9.00 -7.56 16.28
C THR A 164 -10.08 -6.50 16.45
N VAL A 165 -9.68 -5.30 16.86
CA VAL A 165 -10.56 -4.13 16.96
C VAL A 165 -10.10 -3.11 15.92
N ILE A 166 -11.05 -2.68 15.11
CA ILE A 166 -10.80 -1.70 14.06
C ILE A 166 -11.60 -0.45 14.36
#